data_c46b7f1570a540acabdbe7702b25e1ad
#
_entry.id   c46b7f1570a540acabdbe7702b25e1ad
#
_cell.length_a   1.000
_cell.length_b   1.000
_cell.length_c   1.000
_cell.angle_alpha   90.00
_cell.angle_beta   90.00
_cell.angle_gamma   90.00
#
_symmetry.space_group_name_H-M   'P 1'
#
loop_
_entity.id
_entity.type
_entity.pdbx_description
1 polymer ?
#
loop_
_entity_poly.entity_id
_entity_poly.type
_entity_poly.pdbx_seq_one_letter_code
_entity_poly.pdbx_strand_id
1 'polypeptide(L)'
;MSAKTKAKETRRGEAANGTLKRRIEPAEGIEARRSKIDGMGCFATMAFRKGRKIAELTGERVSRVEAARRMRGKERLHICAIDPYWGIDSSAGGNASQFVNHSCQPNSFVRIMHGHVIFFALRDIQPGEEITLDYVESYHSDDKRCACGAPNCRGTINLIKR
;
A
#
# COMPACT_ATOMS: atom_id res chain seq x y z
N MET A 1 -3.20 -46.11 54.51
CA MET A 1 -2.52 -44.90 53.99
C MET A 1 -2.89 -44.78 52.52
N SER A 2 -3.82 -43.87 52.17
CA SER A 2 -4.44 -43.83 50.84
C SER A 2 -4.03 -42.51 50.17
N ALA A 3 -3.30 -42.59 49.06
CA ALA A 3 -2.87 -41.45 48.28
C ALA A 3 -3.92 -41.17 47.19
N LYS A 4 -4.59 -40.01 47.24
CA LYS A 4 -5.53 -39.54 46.24
C LYS A 4 -4.76 -38.85 45.10
N THR A 5 -4.83 -39.45 43.91
CA THR A 5 -4.32 -38.87 42.68
C THR A 5 -5.35 -37.84 42.16
N LYS A 6 -4.94 -36.54 42.08
CA LYS A 6 -5.75 -35.49 41.47
C LYS A 6 -5.56 -35.51 39.94
N ALA A 7 -6.63 -35.73 39.20
CA ALA A 7 -6.67 -35.58 37.77
C ALA A 7 -6.52 -34.08 37.39
N LYS A 8 -5.63 -33.82 36.43
CA LYS A 8 -5.35 -32.50 35.88
C LYS A 8 -6.28 -32.24 34.68
N GLU A 9 -7.25 -31.37 34.90
CA GLU A 9 -8.22 -30.96 33.88
C GLU A 9 -7.52 -30.06 32.86
N THR A 10 -7.37 -30.52 31.62
CA THR A 10 -6.82 -29.78 30.49
C THR A 10 -7.90 -28.85 29.96
N ARG A 11 -7.79 -27.56 30.25
CA ARG A 11 -8.60 -26.52 29.62
C ARG A 11 -8.22 -26.46 28.14
N ARG A 12 -9.14 -26.81 27.26
CA ARG A 12 -9.09 -26.54 25.82
C ARG A 12 -9.16 -25.02 25.64
N GLY A 13 -8.09 -24.44 25.06
CA GLY A 13 -8.02 -23.04 24.72
C GLY A 13 -9.02 -22.72 23.60
N GLU A 14 -9.90 -21.75 23.86
CA GLU A 14 -10.76 -21.12 22.87
C GLU A 14 -9.87 -20.45 21.82
N ALA A 15 -10.08 -20.81 20.56
CA ALA A 15 -9.45 -20.14 19.42
C ALA A 15 -9.99 -18.71 19.34
N ALA A 16 -9.21 -17.72 19.78
CA ALA A 16 -9.50 -16.32 19.61
C ALA A 16 -9.49 -15.99 18.11
N ASN A 17 -10.68 -15.77 17.56
CA ASN A 17 -10.90 -15.27 16.21
C ASN A 17 -10.58 -13.76 16.19
N GLY A 18 -9.28 -13.45 16.37
CA GLY A 18 -8.74 -12.11 16.31
C GLY A 18 -8.42 -11.74 14.87
N THR A 19 -9.29 -10.98 14.22
CA THR A 19 -8.95 -10.24 13.01
C THR A 19 -7.74 -9.37 13.32
N LEU A 20 -6.56 -9.80 12.91
CA LEU A 20 -5.31 -9.08 13.10
C LEU A 20 -5.46 -7.74 12.36
N LYS A 21 -5.76 -6.66 13.07
CA LYS A 21 -5.73 -5.30 12.52
C LYS A 21 -4.31 -5.09 12.01
N ARG A 22 -4.13 -5.06 10.69
CA ARG A 22 -2.84 -4.81 10.04
C ARG A 22 -2.29 -3.51 10.60
N ARG A 23 -1.18 -3.59 11.30
CA ARG A 23 -0.48 -2.43 11.84
C ARG A 23 0.18 -1.70 10.68
N ILE A 24 -0.17 -0.43 10.50
CA ILE A 24 0.52 0.46 9.57
C ILE A 24 1.73 1.01 10.30
N GLU A 25 2.93 0.79 9.75
CA GLU A 25 4.14 1.32 10.35
C GLU A 25 4.17 2.85 10.22
N PRO A 26 4.59 3.58 11.27
CA PRO A 26 4.67 5.03 11.21
C PRO A 26 5.72 5.47 10.19
N ALA A 27 5.44 6.57 9.49
CA ALA A 27 6.37 7.23 8.59
C ALA A 27 6.23 8.74 8.76
N GLU A 28 7.36 9.43 8.87
CA GLU A 28 7.38 10.87 9.05
C GLU A 28 6.76 11.59 7.84
N GLY A 29 5.94 12.59 8.12
CA GLY A 29 5.35 13.48 7.12
C GLY A 29 4.18 12.92 6.33
N ILE A 30 3.75 11.67 6.58
CA ILE A 30 2.61 11.06 5.89
C ILE A 30 1.71 10.26 6.86
N GLU A 31 0.43 10.19 6.53
CA GLU A 31 -0.54 9.38 7.26
C GLU A 31 -1.57 8.73 6.32
N ALA A 32 -2.18 7.62 6.78
CA ALA A 32 -3.27 6.96 6.07
C ALA A 32 -4.62 7.48 6.58
N ARG A 33 -5.49 7.95 5.67
CA ARG A 33 -6.85 8.41 5.96
C ARG A 33 -7.84 7.90 4.91
N ARG A 34 -9.14 8.05 5.16
CA ARG A 34 -10.19 7.83 4.15
C ARG A 34 -9.97 8.76 2.96
N SER A 35 -9.98 8.20 1.75
CA SER A 35 -9.83 8.92 0.49
C SER A 35 -11.18 9.10 -0.21
N LYS A 36 -11.29 10.18 -0.98
CA LYS A 36 -12.40 10.38 -1.93
C LYS A 36 -12.14 9.67 -3.26
N ILE A 37 -10.89 9.30 -3.55
CA ILE A 37 -10.50 8.61 -4.78
C ILE A 37 -10.84 7.12 -4.69
N ASP A 38 -10.27 6.41 -3.70
CA ASP A 38 -10.58 5.01 -3.43
C ASP A 38 -10.16 4.63 -2.00
N GLY A 39 -11.10 4.12 -1.22
CA GLY A 39 -10.93 3.52 0.10
C GLY A 39 -10.07 4.32 1.07
N MET A 40 -8.80 3.92 1.23
CA MET A 40 -7.78 4.64 1.98
C MET A 40 -6.86 5.41 1.03
N GLY A 41 -6.33 6.54 1.49
CA GLY A 41 -5.34 7.36 0.80
C GLY A 41 -4.16 7.68 1.69
N CYS A 42 -3.06 8.09 1.09
CA CYS A 42 -1.88 8.62 1.76
C CYS A 42 -1.93 10.15 1.74
N PHE A 43 -1.84 10.78 2.89
CA PHE A 43 -1.96 12.24 3.02
C PHE A 43 -0.70 12.84 3.63
N ALA A 44 -0.32 14.02 3.14
CA ALA A 44 0.78 14.79 3.70
C ALA A 44 0.39 15.36 5.08
N THR A 45 1.24 15.20 6.08
CA THR A 45 1.09 15.86 7.39
C THR A 45 2.01 17.07 7.53
N MET A 46 2.94 17.25 6.60
CA MET A 46 3.84 18.40 6.47
C MET A 46 3.95 18.82 5.02
N ALA A 47 4.55 20.00 4.76
CA ALA A 47 4.80 20.46 3.41
C ALA A 47 5.98 19.72 2.76
N PHE A 48 5.81 19.31 1.50
CA PHE A 48 6.91 18.77 0.68
C PHE A 48 7.15 19.71 -0.51
N ARG A 49 8.40 20.16 -0.68
CA ARG A 49 8.78 20.93 -1.85
C ARG A 49 9.01 20.03 -3.05
N LYS A 50 8.75 20.54 -4.26
CA LYS A 50 9.03 19.87 -5.53
C LYS A 50 10.43 19.21 -5.53
N GLY A 51 10.50 17.95 -5.99
CA GLY A 51 11.71 17.15 -6.09
C GLY A 51 12.21 16.54 -4.78
N ARG A 52 11.58 16.82 -3.63
CA ARG A 52 11.97 16.24 -2.34
C ARG A 52 11.37 14.86 -2.14
N LYS A 53 12.12 14.00 -1.43
CA LYS A 53 11.62 12.69 -0.99
C LYS A 53 10.41 12.89 -0.07
N ILE A 54 9.34 12.16 -0.33
CA ILE A 54 8.14 12.12 0.49
C ILE A 54 8.23 10.95 1.47
N ALA A 55 8.40 9.75 0.93
CA ALA A 55 8.42 8.51 1.71
C ALA A 55 9.11 7.40 0.91
N GLU A 56 9.37 6.31 1.59
CA GLU A 56 9.77 5.04 1.01
C GLU A 56 8.67 4.01 1.26
N LEU A 57 8.34 3.21 0.25
CA LEU A 57 7.42 2.09 0.42
C LEU A 57 8.09 1.02 1.26
N THR A 58 7.54 0.72 2.42
CA THR A 58 8.00 -0.37 3.28
C THR A 58 7.12 -1.59 3.13
N GLY A 59 7.65 -2.76 3.50
CA GLY A 59 6.94 -4.03 3.43
C GLY A 59 7.89 -5.21 3.36
N GLU A 60 7.32 -6.38 3.16
CA GLU A 60 8.07 -7.61 2.98
C GLU A 60 8.60 -7.71 1.54
N ARG A 61 9.90 -8.01 1.39
CA ARG A 61 10.46 -8.34 0.08
C ARG A 61 10.05 -9.75 -0.32
N VAL A 62 9.37 -9.88 -1.45
CA VAL A 62 8.84 -11.16 -1.95
C VAL A 62 9.30 -11.42 -3.37
N SER A 63 9.48 -12.70 -3.73
CA SER A 63 9.74 -13.05 -5.12
C SER A 63 8.52 -12.76 -6.02
N ARG A 64 8.74 -12.56 -7.32
CA ARG A 64 7.65 -12.33 -8.28
C ARG A 64 6.67 -13.51 -8.34
N VAL A 65 7.15 -14.72 -8.12
CA VAL A 65 6.31 -15.94 -8.06
C VAL A 65 5.41 -15.89 -6.84
N GLU A 66 5.96 -15.57 -5.67
CA GLU A 66 5.19 -15.45 -4.44
C GLU A 66 4.23 -14.25 -4.51
N ALA A 67 4.66 -13.11 -5.08
CA ALA A 67 3.80 -11.97 -5.34
C ALA A 67 2.58 -12.36 -6.20
N ALA A 68 2.78 -13.07 -7.30
CA ALA A 68 1.71 -13.55 -8.16
C ALA A 68 0.75 -14.50 -7.41
N ARG A 69 1.28 -15.37 -6.53
CA ARG A 69 0.46 -16.23 -5.68
C ARG A 69 -0.40 -15.42 -4.71
N ARG A 70 0.20 -14.43 -4.03
CA ARG A 70 -0.50 -13.56 -3.05
C ARG A 70 -1.56 -12.67 -3.70
N MET A 71 -1.38 -12.29 -4.96
CA MET A 71 -2.32 -11.42 -5.70
C MET A 71 -3.57 -12.14 -6.19
N ARG A 72 -3.54 -13.47 -6.33
CA ARG A 72 -4.70 -14.23 -6.83
C ARG A 72 -5.95 -14.02 -5.99
N GLY A 73 -7.04 -13.61 -6.64
CA GLY A 73 -8.35 -13.39 -6.01
C GLY A 73 -8.42 -12.18 -5.07
N LYS A 74 -7.41 -11.28 -5.07
CA LYS A 74 -7.45 -10.05 -4.29
C LYS A 74 -7.87 -8.87 -5.16
N GLU A 75 -8.89 -8.14 -4.72
CA GLU A 75 -9.36 -6.91 -5.38
C GLU A 75 -8.37 -5.74 -5.22
N ARG A 76 -7.65 -5.70 -4.10
CA ARG A 76 -6.67 -4.65 -3.79
C ARG A 76 -5.29 -5.23 -3.64
N LEU A 77 -4.36 -4.65 -4.37
CA LEU A 77 -2.98 -5.06 -4.41
C LEU A 77 -2.12 -4.03 -3.67
N HIS A 78 -1.27 -4.53 -2.78
CA HIS A 78 -0.29 -3.73 -2.05
C HIS A 78 1.13 -4.20 -2.38
N ILE A 79 1.33 -4.74 -3.59
CA ILE A 79 2.61 -5.27 -4.04
C ILE A 79 3.14 -4.41 -5.18
N CYS A 80 4.29 -3.79 -4.96
CA CYS A 80 5.03 -3.03 -5.97
C CYS A 80 6.20 -3.87 -6.49
N ALA A 81 6.27 -4.06 -7.81
CA ALA A 81 7.43 -4.69 -8.44
C ALA A 81 8.65 -3.75 -8.35
N ILE A 82 9.81 -4.29 -7.98
CA ILE A 82 11.07 -3.52 -7.93
C ILE A 82 12.03 -3.89 -9.07
N ASP A 83 11.94 -5.12 -9.53
CA ASP A 83 12.70 -5.65 -10.67
C ASP A 83 11.98 -6.88 -11.25
N PRO A 84 12.54 -7.57 -12.29
CA PRO A 84 11.92 -8.77 -12.85
C PRO A 84 11.77 -9.93 -11.86
N TYR A 85 12.51 -9.95 -10.75
CA TYR A 85 12.55 -11.07 -9.80
C TYR A 85 11.86 -10.79 -8.48
N TRP A 86 11.78 -9.52 -8.05
CA TRP A 86 11.37 -9.12 -6.72
C TRP A 86 10.29 -8.05 -6.71
N GLY A 87 9.56 -7.98 -5.61
CA GLY A 87 8.60 -6.94 -5.26
C GLY A 87 8.58 -6.68 -3.75
N ILE A 88 7.92 -5.59 -3.37
CA ILE A 88 7.61 -5.23 -1.98
C ILE A 88 6.13 -5.46 -1.75
N ASP A 89 5.77 -6.34 -0.82
CA ASP A 89 4.40 -6.55 -0.32
C ASP A 89 4.17 -5.70 0.92
N SER A 90 3.55 -4.56 0.74
CA SER A 90 3.27 -3.61 1.83
C SER A 90 2.08 -4.02 2.68
N SER A 91 1.41 -5.12 2.37
CA SER A 91 0.35 -5.65 3.23
C SER A 91 0.88 -6.22 4.55
N ALA A 92 2.21 -6.46 4.64
CA ALA A 92 2.93 -6.87 5.83
C ALA A 92 4.08 -5.88 6.12
N GLY A 93 3.99 -5.14 7.23
CA GLY A 93 5.01 -4.14 7.61
C GLY A 93 5.04 -2.89 6.73
N GLY A 94 3.96 -2.60 6.00
CA GLY A 94 3.84 -1.41 5.17
C GLY A 94 3.47 -0.16 5.96
N ASN A 95 4.00 0.99 5.55
CA ASN A 95 3.63 2.31 6.06
C ASN A 95 2.49 2.96 5.25
N ALA A 96 2.14 4.21 5.53
CA ALA A 96 1.04 4.93 4.87
C ALA A 96 1.20 5.06 3.35
N SER A 97 2.44 4.99 2.82
CA SER A 97 2.69 5.12 1.37
C SER A 97 2.08 3.98 0.54
N GLN A 98 1.73 2.84 1.17
CA GLN A 98 1.00 1.77 0.49
C GLN A 98 -0.40 2.18 -0.01
N PHE A 99 -0.94 3.28 0.50
CA PHE A 99 -2.24 3.83 0.14
C PHE A 99 -2.16 5.02 -0.82
N VAL A 100 -1.01 5.27 -1.45
CA VAL A 100 -0.90 6.29 -2.50
C VAL A 100 -1.80 5.88 -3.66
N ASN A 101 -2.87 6.64 -3.87
CA ASN A 101 -3.88 6.38 -4.90
C ASN A 101 -3.43 6.87 -6.28
N HIS A 102 -4.09 6.35 -7.32
CA HIS A 102 -3.90 6.83 -8.68
C HIS A 102 -4.55 8.20 -8.89
N SER A 103 -3.84 9.08 -9.62
CA SER A 103 -4.42 10.27 -10.24
C SER A 103 -3.88 10.45 -11.66
N CYS A 104 -4.77 10.88 -12.58
CA CYS A 104 -4.38 11.30 -13.93
C CYS A 104 -3.65 12.66 -13.95
N GLN A 105 -3.68 13.39 -12.82
CA GLN A 105 -2.89 14.59 -12.54
C GLN A 105 -2.18 14.44 -11.19
N PRO A 106 -1.13 13.60 -11.13
CA PRO A 106 -0.48 13.24 -9.88
C PRO A 106 0.33 14.41 -9.31
N ASN A 107 0.55 14.39 -7.98
CA ASN A 107 1.46 15.30 -7.31
C ASN A 107 2.77 14.65 -6.88
N SER A 108 2.92 13.35 -7.13
CA SER A 108 4.16 12.63 -6.86
C SER A 108 4.55 11.70 -8.02
N PHE A 109 5.78 11.23 -7.98
CA PHE A 109 6.30 10.18 -8.85
C PHE A 109 7.18 9.23 -8.05
N VAL A 110 7.38 8.04 -8.59
CA VAL A 110 8.17 7.00 -7.95
C VAL A 110 9.51 6.80 -8.67
N ARG A 111 10.56 6.52 -7.90
CA ARG A 111 11.83 5.97 -8.41
C ARG A 111 12.17 4.68 -7.68
N ILE A 112 12.58 3.70 -8.44
CA ILE A 112 13.13 2.46 -7.90
C ILE A 112 14.66 2.54 -7.99
N MET A 113 15.31 2.53 -6.83
CA MET A 113 16.76 2.66 -6.71
C MET A 113 17.28 1.62 -5.73
N HIS A 114 18.19 0.76 -6.19
CA HIS A 114 18.80 -0.30 -5.37
C HIS A 114 17.79 -1.19 -4.62
N GLY A 115 16.63 -1.46 -5.23
CA GLY A 115 15.57 -2.25 -4.62
C GLY A 115 14.66 -1.48 -3.65
N HIS A 116 14.83 -0.16 -3.53
CA HIS A 116 13.99 0.74 -2.75
C HIS A 116 13.00 1.47 -3.64
N VAL A 117 11.74 1.52 -3.24
CA VAL A 117 10.67 2.24 -3.94
C VAL A 117 10.43 3.57 -3.22
N ILE A 118 10.86 4.67 -3.83
CA ILE A 118 10.88 5.98 -3.18
C ILE A 118 9.96 6.95 -3.92
N PHE A 119 9.06 7.59 -3.18
CA PHE A 119 8.15 8.63 -3.66
C PHE A 119 8.80 10.00 -3.55
N PHE A 120 8.69 10.79 -4.60
CA PHE A 120 9.18 12.17 -4.68
C PHE A 120 8.05 13.11 -5.09
N ALA A 121 8.06 14.34 -4.56
CA ALA A 121 7.09 15.37 -4.92
C ALA A 121 7.33 15.88 -6.36
N LEU A 122 6.29 15.82 -7.20
CA LEU A 122 6.30 16.35 -8.58
C LEU A 122 6.10 17.87 -8.62
N ARG A 123 5.39 18.39 -7.63
CA ARG A 123 5.18 19.82 -7.32
C ARG A 123 5.25 20.03 -5.82
N ASP A 124 5.11 21.25 -5.36
CA ASP A 124 4.90 21.51 -3.93
C ASP A 124 3.59 20.87 -3.47
N ILE A 125 3.63 20.19 -2.31
CA ILE A 125 2.49 19.52 -1.66
C ILE A 125 2.31 20.16 -0.29
N GLN A 126 1.07 20.57 0.02
CA GLN A 126 0.75 21.18 1.30
C GLN A 126 0.27 20.12 2.32
N PRO A 127 0.38 20.41 3.64
CA PRO A 127 -0.23 19.55 4.66
C PRO A 127 -1.72 19.36 4.38
N GLY A 128 -2.21 18.12 4.53
CA GLY A 128 -3.60 17.75 4.25
C GLY A 128 -3.90 17.37 2.81
N GLU A 129 -2.99 17.59 1.84
CA GLU A 129 -3.17 17.10 0.46
C GLU A 129 -3.02 15.57 0.41
N GLU A 130 -3.84 14.91 -0.40
CA GLU A 130 -3.65 13.50 -0.74
C GLU A 130 -2.48 13.36 -1.72
N ILE A 131 -1.54 12.49 -1.40
CA ILE A 131 -0.41 12.12 -2.25
C ILE A 131 -0.91 11.13 -3.28
N THR A 132 -0.68 11.42 -4.56
CA THR A 132 -1.17 10.63 -5.68
C THR A 132 -0.08 10.34 -6.70
N LEU A 133 -0.20 9.21 -7.37
CA LEU A 133 0.74 8.72 -8.38
C LEU A 133 -0.02 8.37 -9.66
N ASP A 134 0.59 8.53 -10.85
CA ASP A 134 0.07 7.88 -12.04
C ASP A 134 0.51 6.41 -12.05
N TYR A 135 -0.45 5.49 -12.09
CA TYR A 135 -0.20 4.06 -12.20
C TYR A 135 0.15 3.68 -13.65
N VAL A 136 1.34 4.10 -14.09
CA VAL A 136 1.80 3.97 -15.48
C VAL A 136 1.89 2.51 -15.93
N GLU A 137 2.08 1.59 -15.00
CA GLU A 137 2.20 0.13 -15.27
C GLU A 137 1.15 -0.66 -14.49
N SER A 138 -0.12 -0.26 -14.61
CA SER A 138 -1.20 -1.02 -13.99
C SER A 138 -1.50 -2.26 -14.84
N TYR A 139 -1.08 -3.42 -14.36
CA TYR A 139 -1.41 -4.74 -14.95
C TYR A 139 -2.79 -5.25 -14.53
N HIS A 140 -3.77 -4.37 -14.32
CA HIS A 140 -5.13 -4.81 -14.11
C HIS A 140 -5.69 -5.37 -15.41
N SER A 141 -6.17 -6.61 -15.38
CA SER A 141 -6.79 -7.28 -16.53
C SER A 141 -8.18 -6.74 -16.85
N ASP A 142 -8.78 -6.01 -15.93
CA ASP A 142 -10.12 -5.41 -15.99
C ASP A 142 -10.02 -3.88 -16.13
N ASP A 143 -10.99 -3.29 -16.85
CA ASP A 143 -11.11 -1.85 -17.02
C ASP A 143 -11.56 -1.20 -15.71
N LYS A 144 -10.58 -0.92 -14.82
CA LYS A 144 -10.87 -0.21 -13.56
C LYS A 144 -11.11 1.28 -13.84
N ARG A 145 -12.28 1.75 -13.44
CA ARG A 145 -12.65 3.16 -13.53
C ARG A 145 -11.76 4.00 -12.62
N CYS A 146 -11.35 5.16 -13.13
CA CYS A 146 -10.64 6.17 -12.36
C CYS A 146 -11.63 7.14 -11.73
N ALA A 147 -11.48 7.36 -10.42
CA ALA A 147 -12.26 8.32 -9.64
C ALA A 147 -11.40 9.47 -9.10
N CYS A 148 -10.25 9.79 -9.75
CA CYS A 148 -9.30 10.78 -9.23
C CYS A 148 -9.83 12.22 -9.22
N GLY A 149 -10.91 12.53 -9.95
CA GLY A 149 -11.52 13.88 -10.00
C GLY A 149 -10.69 14.94 -10.75
N ALA A 150 -9.57 14.55 -11.39
CA ALA A 150 -8.74 15.47 -12.14
C ALA A 150 -9.47 15.99 -13.39
N PRO A 151 -9.30 17.27 -13.79
CA PRO A 151 -9.93 17.83 -15.02
C PRO A 151 -9.55 17.06 -16.29
N ASN A 152 -8.35 16.48 -16.33
CA ASN A 152 -7.82 15.68 -17.44
C ASN A 152 -7.94 14.16 -17.16
N CYS A 153 -8.90 13.75 -16.32
CA CYS A 153 -9.09 12.34 -16.00
C CYS A 153 -9.37 11.52 -17.24
N ARG A 154 -8.58 10.44 -17.44
CA ARG A 154 -8.73 9.53 -18.59
C ARG A 154 -9.82 8.47 -18.41
N GLY A 155 -10.55 8.48 -17.27
CA GLY A 155 -11.66 7.57 -16.99
C GLY A 155 -11.25 6.18 -16.52
N THR A 156 -9.99 5.80 -16.70
CA THR A 156 -9.43 4.50 -16.29
C THR A 156 -8.11 4.68 -15.57
N ILE A 157 -7.79 3.77 -14.63
CA ILE A 157 -6.45 3.71 -14.01
C ILE A 157 -5.45 2.97 -14.89
N ASN A 158 -5.92 2.22 -15.88
CA ASN A 158 -5.09 1.44 -16.77
C ASN A 158 -4.36 2.34 -17.77
N LEU A 159 -3.22 1.85 -18.28
CA LEU A 159 -2.56 2.47 -19.43
C LEU A 159 -3.49 2.41 -20.66
N ILE A 160 -3.69 3.56 -21.29
CA ILE A 160 -4.29 3.61 -22.60
C ILE A 160 -3.20 3.18 -23.58
N LYS A 161 -3.35 1.96 -24.13
CA LYS A 161 -2.50 1.53 -25.27
C LYS A 161 -2.76 2.49 -26.43
N ARG A 162 -1.76 3.24 -26.82
CA ARG A 162 -1.76 4.05 -28.05
C ARG A 162 -1.52 3.14 -29.24
#